data_4330854581a79d91472139712c68b2e6
#
_entry.id   4330854581a79d91472139712c68b2e6
#
_cell.length_a   1.000
_cell.length_b   1.000
_cell.length_c   1.000
_cell.angle_alpha   90.00
_cell.angle_beta   90.00
_cell.angle_gamma   90.00
#
_symmetry.space_group_name_H-M   'P 1'
#
loop_
_entity.id
_entity.type
_entity.pdbx_description
1 polymer ?
#
loop_
_entity_poly.entity_id
_entity_poly.type
_entity_poly.pdbx_seq_one_letter_code
_entity_poly.pdbx_strand_id
1 'polypeptide(L)'
;MLNDMMKNNSHRVDYLNFKEAGTKGAIGIYVRGCLQKDQPYSMEAKRRLFLSLDFVRRNLEEEKLVAVYMDIVETKGKSPAFNKMDSDLREGLFEKVLFSDLEEIFNDISLNEKLFTLAEDVEGIEFIDVNGNVFEARKIPLNHILGV
;
A
#
# COMPACT_ATOMS: atom_id res chain seq x y z
N MET A 1 1.19 7.50 19.65
CA MET A 1 0.88 8.73 18.91
C MET A 1 1.47 8.67 17.52
N LEU A 2 0.77 9.21 16.55
CA LEU A 2 1.19 9.16 15.15
C LEU A 2 2.58 9.76 14.92
N ASN A 3 2.85 10.91 15.53
CA ASN A 3 4.15 11.55 15.34
C ASN A 3 5.32 10.69 15.85
N ASP A 4 5.12 10.00 16.96
CA ASP A 4 6.17 9.14 17.51
C ASP A 4 6.44 7.93 16.61
N MET A 5 5.40 7.39 16.01
CA MET A 5 5.51 6.24 15.11
C MET A 5 6.18 6.59 13.79
N MET A 6 6.16 7.87 13.40
CA MET A 6 6.72 8.32 12.12
C MET A 6 8.16 8.80 12.22
N LYS A 7 8.79 8.69 13.38
CA LYS A 7 10.19 9.08 13.58
C LYS A 7 11.16 7.96 13.24
N ASN A 8 12.37 8.35 12.83
CA ASN A 8 13.55 7.46 12.77
C ASN A 8 13.32 6.16 12.00
N ASN A 9 12.79 6.27 10.78
CA ASN A 9 12.54 5.10 9.93
C ASN A 9 11.51 4.14 10.52
N SER A 10 10.62 4.67 11.31
CA SER A 10 9.56 3.86 11.91
C SER A 10 8.60 3.38 10.84
N HIS A 11 7.90 2.34 11.18
CA HIS A 11 6.77 1.87 10.40
C HIS A 11 5.55 1.78 11.30
N ARG A 12 4.38 1.77 10.70
CA ARG A 12 3.14 1.69 11.47
C ARG A 12 2.12 0.84 10.72
N VAL A 13 1.42 0.01 11.48
CA VAL A 13 0.29 -0.75 10.96
C VAL A 13 -0.87 -0.53 11.90
N ASP A 14 -1.99 -0.06 11.37
CA ASP A 14 -3.22 0.14 12.13
C ASP A 14 -4.34 -0.67 11.50
N TYR A 15 -5.08 -1.39 12.34
CA TYR A 15 -6.26 -2.13 11.90
C TYR A 15 -7.52 -1.36 12.32
N LEU A 16 -8.43 -1.22 11.37
CA LEU A 16 -9.69 -0.47 11.53
C LEU A 16 -10.82 -1.38 11.09
N ASN A 17 -12.03 -1.15 11.62
CA ASN A 17 -13.20 -1.91 11.19
C ASN A 17 -12.91 -3.40 10.99
N PHE A 18 -12.18 -3.99 11.91
CA PHE A 18 -11.63 -5.34 11.73
C PHE A 18 -12.71 -6.41 11.51
N LYS A 19 -13.94 -6.14 11.91
CA LYS A 19 -15.07 -7.02 11.61
C LYS A 19 -15.33 -7.17 10.13
N GLU A 20 -14.86 -6.22 9.31
CA GLU A 20 -14.99 -6.24 7.87
C GLU A 20 -13.79 -6.93 7.19
N ALA A 21 -12.78 -7.31 7.95
CA ALA A 21 -11.62 -8.03 7.40
C ALA A 21 -12.07 -9.34 6.77
N GLY A 22 -11.56 -9.63 5.58
CA GLY A 22 -11.92 -10.84 4.84
C GLY A 22 -13.24 -10.77 4.10
N THR A 23 -13.98 -9.67 4.22
CA THR A 23 -15.23 -9.50 3.48
C THR A 23 -14.97 -8.92 2.10
N LYS A 24 -15.93 -9.10 1.18
CA LYS A 24 -15.83 -8.58 -0.17
C LYS A 24 -15.74 -7.05 -0.15
N GLY A 25 -14.79 -6.50 -0.88
CA GLY A 25 -14.56 -5.06 -0.95
C GLY A 25 -13.72 -4.49 0.16
N ALA A 26 -13.19 -5.31 1.05
CA ALA A 26 -12.29 -4.84 2.12
C ALA A 26 -11.05 -4.18 1.53
N ILE A 27 -10.59 -3.10 2.16
CA ILE A 27 -9.57 -2.20 1.63
C ILE A 27 -8.41 -2.08 2.62
N GLY A 28 -7.19 -2.06 2.09
CA GLY A 28 -6.00 -1.66 2.83
C GLY A 28 -5.37 -0.44 2.15
N ILE A 29 -4.75 0.43 2.94
CA ILE A 29 -4.00 1.58 2.44
C ILE A 29 -2.52 1.34 2.70
N TYR A 30 -1.69 1.61 1.71
CA TYR A 30 -0.24 1.65 1.90
C TYR A 30 0.29 3.04 1.59
N VAL A 31 1.05 3.58 2.52
CA VAL A 31 1.66 4.90 2.42
C VAL A 31 3.15 4.79 2.69
N ARG A 32 3.93 5.52 1.91
CA ARG A 32 5.38 5.55 2.05
C ARG A 32 5.85 7.00 2.03
N GLY A 33 6.82 7.31 2.87
CA GLY A 33 7.42 8.62 2.89
C GLY A 33 8.85 8.56 3.37
N CYS A 34 9.63 9.60 3.02
CA CYS A 34 11.00 9.73 3.46
C CYS A 34 11.07 10.72 4.61
N LEU A 35 11.95 10.41 5.57
CA LEU A 35 12.23 11.32 6.66
C LEU A 35 13.24 12.36 6.15
N GLN A 36 12.85 13.62 6.20
CA GLN A 36 13.73 14.71 5.78
C GLN A 36 14.65 15.12 6.92
N LYS A 37 15.82 15.61 6.55
CA LYS A 37 16.80 16.10 7.50
C LYS A 37 16.17 17.17 8.40
N ASP A 38 16.43 17.06 9.69
CA ASP A 38 15.94 17.99 10.72
C ASP A 38 14.43 17.99 10.95
N GLN A 39 13.73 17.02 10.42
CA GLN A 39 12.30 16.84 10.67
C GLN A 39 12.07 15.70 11.67
N PRO A 40 11.22 15.91 12.68
CA PRO A 40 10.95 14.86 13.67
C PRO A 40 10.05 13.73 13.14
N TYR A 41 9.36 13.98 12.04
CA TYR A 41 8.49 12.99 11.40
C TYR A 41 8.36 13.32 9.92
N SER A 42 7.86 12.38 9.15
CA SER A 42 7.72 12.57 7.70
C SER A 42 6.45 13.33 7.37
N MET A 43 6.59 14.57 6.94
CA MET A 43 5.47 15.38 6.44
C MET A 43 4.90 14.77 5.15
N GLU A 44 5.75 14.20 4.33
CA GLU A 44 5.34 13.57 3.09
C GLU A 44 4.41 12.38 3.34
N ALA A 45 4.79 11.50 4.27
CA ALA A 45 3.95 10.36 4.62
C ALA A 45 2.61 10.80 5.21
N LYS A 46 2.64 11.81 6.05
CA LYS A 46 1.44 12.35 6.67
C LYS A 46 0.47 12.91 5.62
N ARG A 47 1.00 13.71 4.69
CA ARG A 47 0.19 14.27 3.60
C ARG A 47 -0.41 13.16 2.74
N ARG A 48 0.39 12.17 2.39
CA ARG A 48 -0.08 11.02 1.58
C ARG A 48 -1.15 10.21 2.30
N LEU A 49 -1.01 10.07 3.60
CA LEU A 49 -2.04 9.37 4.39
C LEU A 49 -3.36 10.14 4.33
N PHE A 50 -3.34 11.45 4.55
CA PHE A 50 -4.57 12.24 4.48
C PHE A 50 -5.22 12.20 3.11
N LEU A 51 -4.41 12.27 2.04
CA LEU A 51 -4.94 12.17 0.68
C LEU A 51 -5.59 10.80 0.43
N SER A 52 -4.96 9.75 0.94
CA SER A 52 -5.49 8.39 0.78
C SER A 52 -6.80 8.19 1.56
N LEU A 53 -6.86 8.69 2.79
CA LEU A 53 -8.08 8.62 3.60
C LEU A 53 -9.22 9.41 2.95
N ASP A 54 -8.91 10.60 2.43
CA ASP A 54 -9.88 11.42 1.72
C ASP A 54 -10.40 10.72 0.47
N PHE A 55 -9.51 10.07 -0.28
CA PHE A 55 -9.89 9.31 -1.46
C PHE A 55 -10.87 8.18 -1.11
N VAL A 56 -10.58 7.43 -0.05
CA VAL A 56 -11.47 6.36 0.41
C VAL A 56 -12.84 6.92 0.75
N ARG A 57 -12.88 8.00 1.51
CA ARG A 57 -14.13 8.61 1.93
C ARG A 57 -14.98 9.09 0.74
N ARG A 58 -14.35 9.63 -0.28
CA ARG A 58 -15.05 10.20 -1.44
C ARG A 58 -15.39 9.20 -2.53
N ASN A 59 -14.55 8.19 -2.71
CA ASN A 59 -14.65 7.31 -3.89
C ASN A 59 -14.87 5.84 -3.55
N LEU A 60 -14.66 5.43 -2.32
CA LEU A 60 -14.78 4.05 -1.90
C LEU A 60 -15.70 3.96 -0.68
N GLU A 61 -15.82 2.77 -0.11
CA GLU A 61 -16.61 2.56 1.09
C GLU A 61 -15.70 2.61 2.32
N GLU A 62 -15.79 3.71 3.08
CA GLU A 62 -14.94 3.94 4.26
C GLU A 62 -15.05 2.83 5.29
N GLU A 63 -16.23 2.28 5.48
CA GLU A 63 -16.45 1.18 6.43
C GLU A 63 -15.73 -0.11 6.04
N LYS A 64 -15.28 -0.21 4.80
CA LYS A 64 -14.50 -1.35 4.30
C LYS A 64 -13.01 -1.18 4.48
N LEU A 65 -12.55 -0.05 4.97
CA LEU A 65 -11.13 0.17 5.26
C LEU A 65 -10.75 -0.59 6.53
N VAL A 66 -9.95 -1.64 6.39
CA VAL A 66 -9.60 -2.53 7.50
C VAL A 66 -8.15 -2.40 7.98
N ALA A 67 -7.28 -1.82 7.17
CA ALA A 67 -5.87 -1.69 7.56
C ALA A 67 -5.20 -0.52 6.88
N VAL A 68 -4.25 0.09 7.60
CA VAL A 68 -3.39 1.15 7.07
C VAL A 68 -1.94 0.76 7.39
N TYR A 69 -1.11 0.74 6.36
CA TYR A 69 0.31 0.39 6.47
C TYR A 69 1.14 1.59 6.07
N MET A 70 2.10 1.94 6.90
CA MET A 70 2.94 3.11 6.65
C MET A 70 4.40 2.77 6.87
N ASP A 71 5.23 3.05 5.88
CA ASP A 71 6.67 2.96 5.97
C ASP A 71 7.31 4.34 5.89
N ILE A 72 8.14 4.65 6.87
CA ILE A 72 8.93 5.87 6.89
C ILE A 72 10.39 5.45 6.71
N VAL A 73 10.97 5.82 5.60
CA VAL A 73 12.31 5.36 5.24
C VAL A 73 13.28 6.53 5.08
N GLU A 74 14.52 6.32 5.49
CA GLU A 74 15.59 7.30 5.31
C GLU A 74 16.21 7.17 3.93
N THR A 75 16.41 5.91 3.53
CA THR A 75 16.99 5.58 2.23
C THR A 75 16.22 4.40 1.65
N LYS A 76 16.51 4.07 0.41
CA LYS A 76 15.98 2.86 -0.21
C LYS A 76 16.40 1.65 0.64
N GLY A 77 15.47 0.85 1.03
CA GLY A 77 15.79 -0.31 1.84
C GLY A 77 14.59 -1.04 2.36
N LYS A 78 14.55 -1.20 3.66
CA LYS A 78 13.54 -2.04 4.31
C LYS A 78 12.16 -1.42 4.27
N SER A 79 11.16 -2.26 4.06
CA SER A 79 9.76 -1.86 4.01
C SER A 79 8.94 -2.80 4.91
N PRO A 80 9.10 -2.70 6.23
CA PRO A 80 8.43 -3.63 7.15
C PRO A 80 6.90 -3.56 7.08
N ALA A 81 6.32 -2.38 6.89
CA ALA A 81 4.88 -2.27 6.75
C ALA A 81 4.38 -2.90 5.44
N PHE A 82 5.12 -2.73 4.36
CA PHE A 82 4.80 -3.39 3.10
C PHE A 82 4.83 -4.93 3.26
N ASN A 83 5.83 -5.42 3.96
CA ASN A 83 5.95 -6.86 4.20
C ASN A 83 4.78 -7.39 5.03
N LYS A 84 4.31 -6.62 6.00
CA LYS A 84 3.13 -6.99 6.78
C LYS A 84 1.87 -6.96 5.92
N MET A 85 1.74 -5.96 5.05
CA MET A 85 0.64 -5.89 4.10
C MET A 85 0.62 -7.11 3.19
N ASP A 86 1.78 -7.50 2.67
CA ASP A 86 1.92 -8.70 1.83
C ASP A 86 1.38 -9.93 2.56
N SER A 87 1.81 -10.12 3.80
CA SER A 87 1.35 -11.24 4.63
C SER A 87 -0.16 -11.21 4.86
N ASP A 88 -0.70 -10.03 5.19
CA ASP A 88 -2.13 -9.88 5.45
C ASP A 88 -2.97 -10.10 4.19
N LEU A 89 -2.48 -9.67 3.03
CA LEU A 89 -3.15 -9.94 1.75
C LEU A 89 -3.21 -11.43 1.45
N ARG A 90 -2.11 -12.14 1.72
CA ARG A 90 -2.06 -13.59 1.50
C ARG A 90 -2.99 -14.33 2.44
N GLU A 91 -3.26 -13.77 3.61
CA GLU A 91 -4.24 -14.31 4.55
C GLU A 91 -5.67 -13.90 4.21
N GLY A 92 -5.86 -13.04 3.22
CA GLY A 92 -7.18 -12.66 2.75
C GLY A 92 -7.88 -11.59 3.55
N LEU A 93 -7.15 -10.77 4.31
CA LEU A 93 -7.75 -9.72 5.12
C LEU A 93 -8.48 -8.65 4.28
N PHE A 94 -7.99 -8.37 3.09
CA PHE A 94 -8.60 -7.42 2.17
C PHE A 94 -8.21 -7.78 0.74
N GLU A 95 -8.90 -7.21 -0.23
CA GLU A 95 -8.69 -7.52 -1.63
C GLU A 95 -8.36 -6.28 -2.48
N LYS A 96 -8.47 -5.10 -1.92
CA LYS A 96 -8.20 -3.85 -2.61
C LYS A 96 -7.15 -3.08 -1.83
N VAL A 97 -6.11 -2.63 -2.52
CA VAL A 97 -5.04 -1.83 -1.91
C VAL A 97 -4.99 -0.47 -2.58
N LEU A 98 -5.05 0.57 -1.75
CA LEU A 98 -4.91 1.95 -2.21
C LEU A 98 -3.51 2.45 -1.88
N PHE A 99 -2.79 2.90 -2.91
CA PHE A 99 -1.50 3.56 -2.77
C PHE A 99 -1.67 5.06 -2.98
N SER A 100 -0.79 5.85 -2.40
CA SER A 100 -0.78 7.29 -2.69
C SER A 100 -0.30 7.56 -4.12
N ASP A 101 0.65 6.75 -4.60
CA ASP A 101 1.15 6.87 -5.96
C ASP A 101 1.79 5.54 -6.38
N LEU A 102 1.17 4.87 -7.35
CA LEU A 102 1.70 3.60 -7.87
C LEU A 102 3.05 3.77 -8.55
N GLU A 103 3.33 4.92 -9.15
CA GLU A 103 4.63 5.15 -9.79
C GLU A 103 5.79 5.03 -8.81
N GLU A 104 5.61 5.45 -7.57
CA GLU A 104 6.67 5.29 -6.56
C GLU A 104 6.99 3.83 -6.30
N ILE A 105 5.97 2.98 -6.31
CA ILE A 105 6.16 1.54 -6.13
C ILE A 105 6.90 0.97 -7.33
N PHE A 106 6.50 1.36 -8.54
CA PHE A 106 7.13 0.87 -9.76
C PHE A 106 8.57 1.34 -9.92
N ASN A 107 8.91 2.52 -9.38
CA ASN A 107 10.27 3.05 -9.44
C ASN A 107 11.21 2.43 -8.41
N ASP A 108 10.68 1.72 -7.44
CA ASP A 108 11.49 0.96 -6.47
C ASP A 108 11.52 -0.49 -6.92
N ILE A 109 12.67 -0.95 -7.40
CA ILE A 109 12.81 -2.30 -7.97
C ILE A 109 12.34 -3.38 -7.01
N SER A 110 12.74 -3.28 -5.74
CA SER A 110 12.37 -4.28 -4.73
C SER A 110 10.86 -4.32 -4.48
N LEU A 111 10.23 -3.16 -4.34
CA LEU A 111 8.79 -3.08 -4.12
C LEU A 111 8.01 -3.54 -5.35
N ASN A 112 8.49 -3.17 -6.53
CA ASN A 112 7.88 -3.57 -7.78
C ASN A 112 7.86 -5.09 -7.93
N GLU A 113 9.00 -5.74 -7.64
CA GLU A 113 9.08 -7.21 -7.68
C GLU A 113 8.12 -7.85 -6.69
N LYS A 114 8.04 -7.31 -5.47
CA LYS A 114 7.14 -7.82 -4.44
C LYS A 114 5.68 -7.67 -4.86
N LEU A 115 5.34 -6.55 -5.48
CA LEU A 115 3.98 -6.30 -5.95
C LEU A 115 3.58 -7.28 -7.05
N PHE A 116 4.46 -7.51 -8.02
CA PHE A 116 4.21 -8.47 -9.09
C PHE A 116 4.07 -9.90 -8.54
N THR A 117 4.94 -10.29 -7.62
CA THR A 117 4.87 -11.61 -7.01
C THR A 117 3.55 -11.80 -6.26
N LEU A 118 3.16 -10.80 -5.49
CA LEU A 118 1.90 -10.82 -4.76
C LEU A 118 0.71 -10.94 -5.72
N ALA A 119 0.77 -10.18 -6.80
CA ALA A 119 -0.24 -10.19 -7.84
C ALA A 119 -0.39 -11.54 -8.52
N GLU A 120 0.72 -12.24 -8.72
CA GLU A 120 0.69 -13.59 -9.31
C GLU A 120 0.18 -14.63 -8.32
N ASP A 121 0.54 -14.50 -7.05
CA ASP A 121 0.24 -15.51 -6.03
C ASP A 121 -1.20 -15.44 -5.52
N VAL A 122 -1.80 -14.26 -5.51
CA VAL A 122 -3.14 -14.05 -4.94
C VAL A 122 -4.06 -13.48 -6.00
N GLU A 123 -5.09 -14.25 -6.34
CA GLU A 123 -6.08 -13.83 -7.33
C GLU A 123 -7.07 -12.82 -6.74
N GLY A 124 -7.56 -11.92 -7.60
CA GLY A 124 -8.63 -11.02 -7.23
C GLY A 124 -8.20 -9.77 -6.50
N ILE A 125 -6.91 -9.53 -6.35
CA ILE A 125 -6.41 -8.30 -5.73
C ILE A 125 -6.45 -7.17 -6.73
N GLU A 126 -6.93 -6.01 -6.31
CA GLU A 126 -6.91 -4.79 -7.09
C GLU A 126 -5.99 -3.78 -6.43
N PHE A 127 -5.05 -3.23 -7.19
CA PHE A 127 -4.16 -2.17 -6.75
C PHE A 127 -4.54 -0.87 -7.45
N ILE A 128 -4.86 0.15 -6.67
CA ILE A 128 -5.26 1.46 -7.19
C ILE A 128 -4.49 2.57 -6.50
N ASP A 129 -4.50 3.78 -7.08
CA ASP A 129 -3.92 4.93 -6.40
C ASP A 129 -4.87 6.13 -6.44
N VAL A 130 -4.52 7.18 -5.70
CA VAL A 130 -5.36 8.38 -5.59
C VAL A 130 -5.41 9.20 -6.88
N ASN A 131 -4.55 8.89 -7.84
CA ASN A 131 -4.53 9.55 -9.15
C ASN A 131 -5.40 8.83 -10.19
N GLY A 132 -6.07 7.76 -9.78
CA GLY A 132 -6.94 7.00 -10.66
C GLY A 132 -6.25 5.91 -11.45
N ASN A 133 -4.97 5.64 -11.17
CA ASN A 133 -4.27 4.54 -11.80
C ASN A 133 -4.71 3.22 -11.20
N VAL A 134 -4.84 2.21 -12.05
CA VAL A 134 -5.22 0.86 -11.63
C VAL A 134 -4.17 -0.11 -12.16
N PHE A 135 -3.64 -0.94 -11.26
CA PHE A 135 -2.76 -2.02 -11.63
C PHE A 135 -3.51 -3.32 -11.43
N GLU A 136 -3.80 -4.03 -12.53
CA GLU A 136 -4.41 -5.34 -12.46
C GLU A 136 -3.34 -6.42 -12.55
N ALA A 137 -3.39 -7.31 -11.57
CA ALA A 137 -2.56 -8.49 -11.58
C ALA A 137 -3.07 -9.47 -12.60
N ARG A 138 -2.71 -9.29 -13.85
CA ARG A 138 -3.07 -10.24 -14.90
C ARG A 138 -1.88 -11.09 -15.25
N LYS A 139 -2.14 -12.38 -15.38
CA LYS A 139 -1.17 -13.29 -15.93
C LYS A 139 -1.04 -12.96 -17.41
N ILE A 140 0.05 -12.29 -17.77
CA ILE A 140 0.31 -11.97 -19.17
C ILE A 140 0.88 -13.22 -19.84
N PRO A 141 0.27 -13.69 -20.94
CA PRO A 141 0.80 -14.83 -21.67
C PRO A 141 2.23 -14.59 -22.11
N LEU A 142 3.07 -15.62 -22.06
CA LEU A 142 4.49 -15.50 -22.37
C LEU A 142 4.72 -14.92 -23.77
N ASN A 143 3.90 -15.29 -24.73
CA ASN A 143 4.02 -14.78 -26.09
C ASN A 143 3.82 -13.24 -26.16
N HIS A 144 3.01 -12.66 -25.29
CA HIS A 144 2.87 -11.21 -25.24
C HIS A 144 4.13 -10.57 -24.67
N ILE A 145 4.74 -11.19 -23.66
CA ILE A 145 5.95 -10.69 -23.05
C ILE A 145 7.10 -10.71 -24.04
N LEU A 146 7.16 -11.76 -24.86
CA LEU A 146 8.22 -11.93 -25.88
C LEU A 146 7.92 -11.21 -27.19
N GLY A 147 6.79 -10.55 -27.32
CA GLY A 147 6.42 -9.84 -28.52
C GLY A 147 6.08 -10.74 -29.70
N VAL A 148 5.63 -11.92 -29.41
CA VAL A 148 5.34 -12.94 -30.44
C VAL A 148 3.83 -13.04 -30.66
#